data_c13cd94972f88ad7fe836597229cfc3b
#
_entry.id   c13cd94972f88ad7fe836597229cfc3b
#
_cell.length_a   1.000
_cell.length_b   1.000
_cell.length_c   1.000
_cell.angle_alpha   90.00
_cell.angle_beta   90.00
_cell.angle_gamma   90.00
#
_symmetry.space_group_name_H-M   'P 1'
#
loop_
_entity.id
_entity.type
_entity.pdbx_description
1 polymer ?
#
loop_
_entity_poly.entity_id
_entity_poly.type
_entity_poly.pdbx_seq_one_letter_code
_entity_poly.pdbx_strand_id
1 'polypeptide(L)'
;VTWFFCFINILNCKIMNFPILSSLILLPSIGALFLFFTKSKSENKITAKYVALFTSLVNFFLSIYLWFLFDQTTSAFQFVEDRIWIKGLINYKVGVDGISILFIILTTFITPLCIISVNNSVTKRLNEFLIAILIMETFMIGVFCSLDLVVFYLFFEAGLIPMFLIIGIWGGARRVYSAFKFFLFTLLGSVLMLVAIISIYWITGTTDVVQLYELGIDTKYQNLLWLAFFSSFAVKTPMWPVHTWLPDAHVEAPTAGSVLLAAILLKMAGYGSVSYTHLRAHETTNY
;
A
#
# COMPACT_ATOMS: atom_id res chain seq x y z
N VAL A 1 -5.40 -36.58 19.72
CA VAL A 1 -6.20 -35.52 19.06
C VAL A 1 -6.27 -34.31 19.98
N THR A 2 -6.52 -34.43 21.26
CA THR A 2 -6.62 -33.33 22.24
C THR A 2 -5.31 -32.54 22.45
N TRP A 3 -4.15 -33.18 22.39
CA TRP A 3 -2.84 -32.51 22.51
C TRP A 3 -2.52 -31.60 21.30
N PHE A 4 -2.91 -32.03 20.12
CA PHE A 4 -2.72 -31.26 18.88
C PHE A 4 -3.62 -30.01 18.86
N PHE A 5 -4.87 -30.12 19.33
CA PHE A 5 -5.77 -28.97 19.51
C PHE A 5 -5.30 -28.00 20.60
N CYS A 6 -4.74 -28.51 21.70
CA CYS A 6 -4.20 -27.68 22.77
C CYS A 6 -2.94 -26.93 22.31
N PHE A 7 -2.09 -27.59 21.52
CA PHE A 7 -0.88 -26.99 20.94
C PHE A 7 -1.23 -25.91 19.89
N ILE A 8 -2.26 -26.15 19.08
CA ILE A 8 -2.80 -25.16 18.11
C ILE A 8 -3.41 -23.97 18.86
N ASN A 9 -4.18 -24.19 19.95
CA ASN A 9 -4.75 -23.09 20.74
C ASN A 9 -3.69 -22.28 21.50
N ILE A 10 -2.62 -22.90 21.99
CA ILE A 10 -1.49 -22.20 22.63
C ILE A 10 -0.68 -21.41 21.58
N LEU A 11 -0.48 -21.98 20.40
CA LEU A 11 0.11 -21.27 19.26
C LEU A 11 -0.78 -20.10 18.81
N ASN A 12 -2.07 -20.29 18.66
CA ASN A 12 -3.01 -19.24 18.31
C ASN A 12 -3.04 -18.11 19.37
N CYS A 13 -3.01 -18.43 20.66
CA CYS A 13 -3.00 -17.43 21.72
C CYS A 13 -1.67 -16.63 21.77
N LYS A 14 -0.53 -17.26 21.45
CA LYS A 14 0.76 -16.58 21.33
C LYS A 14 0.91 -15.79 20.02
N ILE A 15 0.28 -16.25 18.96
CA ILE A 15 0.28 -15.60 17.63
C ILE A 15 -0.62 -14.36 17.63
N MET A 16 -1.71 -14.33 18.41
CA MET A 16 -2.56 -13.15 18.55
C MET A 16 -1.83 -11.94 19.15
N ASN A 17 -0.70 -12.14 19.84
CA ASN A 17 0.14 -11.04 20.36
C ASN A 17 1.32 -10.67 19.42
N PHE A 18 1.53 -11.40 18.31
CA PHE A 18 2.57 -11.07 17.36
C PHE A 18 2.05 -10.09 16.32
N PRO A 19 2.71 -8.94 16.11
CA PRO A 19 2.27 -7.91 15.16
C PRO A 19 2.50 -8.39 13.72
N ILE A 20 1.60 -9.25 13.22
CA ILE A 20 1.73 -9.89 11.90
C ILE A 20 1.67 -8.85 10.78
N LEU A 21 0.75 -7.89 10.87
CA LEU A 21 0.60 -6.86 9.84
C LEU A 21 1.79 -5.91 9.80
N SER A 22 2.25 -5.44 10.97
CA SER A 22 3.46 -4.63 11.04
C SER A 22 4.69 -5.38 10.52
N SER A 23 4.82 -6.69 10.81
CA SER A 23 5.92 -7.49 10.28
C SER A 23 5.85 -7.63 8.75
N LEU A 24 4.65 -7.82 8.19
CA LEU A 24 4.42 -7.93 6.75
C LEU A 24 4.71 -6.62 6.01
N ILE A 25 4.37 -5.47 6.63
CA ILE A 25 4.70 -4.14 6.09
C ILE A 25 6.21 -3.89 6.14
N LEU A 26 6.87 -4.20 7.27
CA LEU A 26 8.27 -3.82 7.50
C LEU A 26 9.30 -4.77 6.87
N LEU A 27 8.94 -6.03 6.63
CA LEU A 27 9.86 -7.05 6.12
C LEU A 27 10.52 -6.65 4.80
N PRO A 28 9.81 -6.15 3.77
CA PRO A 28 10.45 -5.68 2.55
C PRO A 28 11.39 -4.49 2.78
N SER A 29 11.04 -3.57 3.69
CA SER A 29 11.90 -2.45 4.07
C SER A 29 13.19 -2.91 4.73
N ILE A 30 13.15 -3.96 5.56
CA ILE A 30 14.34 -4.57 6.17
C ILE A 30 15.22 -5.19 5.08
N GLY A 31 14.62 -5.88 4.09
CA GLY A 31 15.33 -6.38 2.93
C GLY A 31 16.01 -5.28 2.10
N ALA A 32 15.29 -4.17 1.88
CA ALA A 32 15.83 -2.99 1.20
C ALA A 32 17.00 -2.37 1.95
N LEU A 33 16.91 -2.24 3.28
CA LEU A 33 17.99 -1.79 4.15
C LEU A 33 19.22 -2.71 4.06
N PHE A 34 19.02 -4.01 4.08
CA PHE A 34 20.11 -4.97 3.92
C PHE A 34 20.81 -4.81 2.57
N LEU A 35 20.05 -4.63 1.48
CA LEU A 35 20.60 -4.36 0.16
C LEU A 35 21.37 -3.03 0.10
N PHE A 36 20.95 -2.02 0.83
CA PHE A 36 21.63 -0.72 0.88
C PHE A 36 23.04 -0.84 1.47
N PHE A 37 23.24 -1.69 2.50
CA PHE A 37 24.55 -1.93 3.09
C PHE A 37 25.44 -2.88 2.27
N THR A 38 24.86 -3.68 1.36
CA THR A 38 25.64 -4.51 0.45
C THR A 38 26.20 -3.63 -0.67
N LYS A 39 27.51 -3.29 -0.58
CA LYS A 39 28.18 -2.47 -1.60
C LYS A 39 28.04 -3.09 -2.99
N SER A 40 27.62 -2.24 -3.94
CA SER A 40 27.46 -2.58 -5.37
C SER A 40 28.81 -2.81 -6.07
N LYS A 41 29.55 -3.85 -5.74
CA LYS A 41 30.64 -4.34 -6.61
C LYS A 41 30.01 -5.22 -7.70
N SER A 42 30.62 -5.20 -8.88
CA SER A 42 30.14 -5.93 -10.08
C SER A 42 29.84 -7.42 -9.85
N GLU A 43 30.50 -8.03 -8.89
CA GLU A 43 30.33 -9.46 -8.52
C GLU A 43 29.08 -9.75 -7.68
N ASN A 44 28.45 -8.72 -7.07
CA ASN A 44 27.35 -8.90 -6.11
C ASN A 44 25.94 -8.74 -6.72
N LYS A 45 25.81 -8.56 -8.05
CA LYS A 45 24.48 -8.41 -8.69
C LYS A 45 23.58 -9.62 -8.48
N ILE A 46 24.14 -10.81 -8.59
CA ILE A 46 23.43 -12.08 -8.39
C ILE A 46 22.97 -12.20 -6.94
N THR A 47 23.86 -11.92 -5.99
CA THR A 47 23.56 -11.96 -4.55
C THR A 47 22.45 -10.97 -4.18
N ALA A 48 22.50 -9.74 -4.68
CA ALA A 48 21.46 -8.74 -4.42
C ALA A 48 20.07 -9.20 -4.91
N LYS A 49 20.04 -9.82 -6.09
CA LYS A 49 18.81 -10.38 -6.63
C LYS A 49 18.25 -11.52 -5.78
N TYR A 50 19.12 -12.44 -5.32
CA TYR A 50 18.68 -13.53 -4.44
C TYR A 50 18.16 -13.01 -3.10
N VAL A 51 18.81 -11.99 -2.52
CA VAL A 51 18.33 -11.36 -1.29
C VAL A 51 16.95 -10.73 -1.49
N ALA A 52 16.78 -9.93 -2.56
CA ALA A 52 15.49 -9.32 -2.88
C ALA A 52 14.41 -10.38 -3.13
N LEU A 53 14.73 -11.43 -3.87
CA LEU A 53 13.82 -12.53 -4.13
C LEU A 53 13.45 -13.29 -2.85
N PHE A 54 14.42 -13.59 -2.01
CA PHE A 54 14.19 -14.29 -0.74
C PHE A 54 13.28 -13.46 0.17
N THR A 55 13.54 -12.16 0.34
CA THR A 55 12.71 -11.29 1.18
C THR A 55 11.28 -11.20 0.66
N SER A 56 11.09 -11.02 -0.65
CA SER A 56 9.75 -10.94 -1.25
C SER A 56 9.00 -12.29 -1.20
N LEU A 57 9.69 -13.43 -1.35
CA LEU A 57 9.09 -14.75 -1.18
C LEU A 57 8.68 -15.02 0.27
N VAL A 58 9.51 -14.67 1.25
CA VAL A 58 9.15 -14.80 2.67
C VAL A 58 7.92 -13.95 2.97
N ASN A 59 7.85 -12.73 2.43
CA ASN A 59 6.69 -11.87 2.59
C ASN A 59 5.42 -12.46 1.95
N PHE A 60 5.56 -13.08 0.77
CA PHE A 60 4.46 -13.77 0.11
C PHE A 60 3.95 -14.96 0.93
N PHE A 61 4.84 -15.80 1.47
CA PHE A 61 4.41 -16.90 2.35
C PHE A 61 3.76 -16.41 3.64
N LEU A 62 4.22 -15.27 4.19
CA LEU A 62 3.60 -14.65 5.35
C LEU A 62 2.19 -14.14 5.03
N SER A 63 1.97 -13.58 3.85
CA SER A 63 0.62 -13.16 3.41
C SER A 63 -0.34 -14.34 3.17
N ILE A 64 0.16 -15.47 2.65
CA ILE A 64 -0.61 -16.69 2.54
C ILE A 64 -0.97 -17.23 3.94
N TYR A 65 -0.03 -17.20 4.86
CA TYR A 65 -0.29 -17.60 6.25
C TYR A 65 -1.36 -16.75 6.89
N LEU A 66 -1.33 -15.41 6.67
CA LEU A 66 -2.39 -14.49 7.11
C LEU A 66 -3.75 -14.87 6.52
N TRP A 67 -3.81 -15.27 5.25
CA TRP A 67 -5.03 -15.74 4.60
C TRP A 67 -5.63 -16.98 5.29
N PHE A 68 -4.81 -17.94 5.67
CA PHE A 68 -5.30 -19.14 6.37
C PHE A 68 -5.82 -18.85 7.79
N LEU A 69 -5.33 -17.79 8.43
CA LEU A 69 -5.79 -17.35 9.76
C LEU A 69 -7.04 -16.45 9.69
N PHE A 70 -7.38 -15.96 8.50
CA PHE A 70 -8.47 -15.02 8.32
C PHE A 70 -9.82 -15.71 8.47
N ASP A 71 -10.68 -15.18 9.35
CA ASP A 71 -12.03 -15.68 9.56
C ASP A 71 -13.01 -15.01 8.56
N GLN A 72 -13.58 -15.82 7.66
CA GLN A 72 -14.50 -15.35 6.63
C GLN A 72 -15.94 -15.14 7.14
N THR A 73 -16.23 -15.49 8.38
CA THR A 73 -17.60 -15.42 8.96
C THR A 73 -17.91 -14.05 9.55
N THR A 74 -16.88 -13.22 9.81
CA THR A 74 -17.03 -11.92 10.46
C THR A 74 -16.81 -10.78 9.46
N SER A 75 -17.62 -9.72 9.55
CA SER A 75 -17.46 -8.48 8.79
C SER A 75 -16.54 -7.46 9.47
N ALA A 76 -16.06 -7.74 10.68
CA ALA A 76 -15.21 -6.86 11.44
C ALA A 76 -13.76 -6.90 10.92
N PHE A 77 -13.03 -5.78 11.11
CA PHE A 77 -11.60 -5.75 10.85
C PHE A 77 -10.84 -6.72 11.75
N GLN A 78 -9.93 -7.49 11.17
CA GLN A 78 -9.17 -8.51 11.87
C GLN A 78 -7.70 -8.13 11.98
N PHE A 79 -6.98 -8.78 12.92
CA PHE A 79 -5.55 -8.52 13.21
C PHE A 79 -5.25 -7.05 13.48
N VAL A 80 -6.18 -6.35 14.13
CA VAL A 80 -6.04 -4.93 14.42
C VAL A 80 -4.85 -4.70 15.36
N GLU A 81 -3.88 -3.91 14.89
CA GLU A 81 -2.76 -3.43 15.68
C GLU A 81 -2.93 -1.93 15.87
N ASP A 82 -3.09 -1.48 17.10
CA ASP A 82 -3.24 -0.06 17.47
C ASP A 82 -2.07 0.37 18.36
N ARG A 83 -1.31 1.35 17.90
CA ARG A 83 -0.20 1.96 18.64
C ARG A 83 -0.25 3.47 18.52
N ILE A 84 -0.19 4.16 19.63
CA ILE A 84 -0.12 5.62 19.65
C ILE A 84 1.21 6.05 19.03
N TRP A 85 1.13 6.73 17.88
CA TRP A 85 2.31 7.30 17.23
C TRP A 85 2.56 8.73 17.71
N ILE A 86 1.56 9.62 17.54
CA ILE A 86 1.60 10.99 18.05
C ILE A 86 0.40 11.17 18.98
N LYS A 87 0.67 11.36 20.29
CA LYS A 87 -0.37 11.49 21.30
C LYS A 87 -1.38 12.58 20.92
N GLY A 88 -2.64 12.20 20.83
CA GLY A 88 -3.76 13.09 20.56
C GLY A 88 -3.92 13.51 19.09
N LEU A 89 -3.14 12.97 18.16
CA LEU A 89 -3.24 13.34 16.73
C LEU A 89 -3.33 12.13 15.81
N ILE A 90 -2.41 11.18 15.90
CA ILE A 90 -2.26 10.08 14.95
C ILE A 90 -2.00 8.78 15.69
N ASN A 91 -2.79 7.76 15.39
CA ASN A 91 -2.54 6.40 15.83
C ASN A 91 -2.04 5.57 14.63
N TYR A 92 -0.95 4.83 14.84
CA TYR A 92 -0.59 3.77 13.91
C TYR A 92 -1.58 2.63 14.12
N LYS A 93 -2.68 2.67 13.38
CA LYS A 93 -3.73 1.66 13.44
C LYS A 93 -3.81 0.95 12.10
N VAL A 94 -3.56 -0.35 12.11
CA VAL A 94 -3.61 -1.22 10.94
C VAL A 94 -4.50 -2.41 11.22
N GLY A 95 -5.18 -2.88 10.19
CA GLY A 95 -6.07 -4.05 10.24
C GLY A 95 -6.43 -4.49 8.84
N VAL A 96 -7.05 -5.64 8.70
CA VAL A 96 -7.45 -6.18 7.39
C VAL A 96 -8.92 -6.55 7.36
N ASP A 97 -9.53 -6.33 6.20
CA ASP A 97 -10.86 -6.79 5.83
C ASP A 97 -10.78 -7.80 4.67
N GLY A 98 -11.92 -8.36 4.27
CA GLY A 98 -11.98 -9.36 3.20
C GLY A 98 -11.50 -8.85 1.84
N ILE A 99 -11.54 -7.55 1.58
CA ILE A 99 -11.06 -6.94 0.34
C ILE A 99 -9.56 -6.69 0.42
N SER A 100 -9.09 -6.09 1.52
CA SER A 100 -7.67 -5.73 1.70
C SER A 100 -6.75 -6.93 1.66
N ILE A 101 -7.16 -8.06 2.25
CA ILE A 101 -6.33 -9.27 2.27
C ILE A 101 -6.03 -9.81 0.87
N LEU A 102 -6.99 -9.71 -0.07
CA LEU A 102 -6.78 -10.10 -1.47
C LEU A 102 -5.76 -9.21 -2.16
N PHE A 103 -5.81 -7.90 -1.92
CA PHE A 103 -4.83 -6.96 -2.47
C PHE A 103 -3.44 -7.12 -1.85
N ILE A 104 -3.36 -7.49 -0.57
CA ILE A 104 -2.09 -7.82 0.11
C ILE A 104 -1.45 -9.04 -0.56
N ILE A 105 -2.21 -10.13 -0.75
CA ILE A 105 -1.71 -11.33 -1.43
C ILE A 105 -1.30 -11.03 -2.86
N LEU A 106 -2.11 -10.25 -3.60
CA LEU A 106 -1.77 -9.84 -4.95
C LEU A 106 -0.46 -9.06 -5.00
N THR A 107 -0.25 -8.12 -4.07
CA THR A 107 0.97 -7.31 -3.96
C THR A 107 2.18 -8.18 -3.71
N THR A 108 2.12 -9.03 -2.70
CA THR A 108 3.21 -9.94 -2.31
C THR A 108 3.49 -11.02 -3.35
N PHE A 109 2.50 -11.41 -4.16
CA PHE A 109 2.67 -12.35 -5.27
C PHE A 109 3.35 -11.71 -6.48
N ILE A 110 2.96 -10.48 -6.85
CA ILE A 110 3.49 -9.82 -8.06
C ILE A 110 4.94 -9.36 -7.84
N THR A 111 5.33 -8.96 -6.63
CA THR A 111 6.68 -8.45 -6.36
C THR A 111 7.79 -9.45 -6.70
N PRO A 112 7.76 -10.73 -6.26
CA PRO A 112 8.75 -11.73 -6.70
C PRO A 112 8.80 -11.92 -8.21
N LEU A 113 7.65 -11.91 -8.89
CA LEU A 113 7.59 -12.03 -10.35
C LEU A 113 8.27 -10.84 -11.04
N CYS A 114 8.06 -9.63 -10.53
CA CYS A 114 8.75 -8.43 -11.00
C CYS A 114 10.27 -8.56 -10.82
N ILE A 115 10.74 -9.04 -9.65
CA ILE A 115 12.17 -9.24 -9.37
C ILE A 115 12.77 -10.29 -10.31
N ILE A 116 12.05 -11.38 -10.61
CA ILE A 116 12.50 -12.40 -11.57
C ILE A 116 12.63 -11.82 -12.97
N SER A 117 11.67 -11.01 -13.41
CA SER A 117 11.61 -10.42 -14.75
C SER A 117 12.73 -9.41 -15.05
N VAL A 118 13.38 -8.90 -14.02
CA VAL A 118 14.42 -7.85 -14.14
C VAL A 118 15.71 -8.33 -14.83
N ASN A 119 15.92 -9.64 -15.03
CA ASN A 119 17.18 -10.22 -15.50
C ASN A 119 17.80 -9.55 -16.73
N ASN A 120 16.97 -9.14 -17.70
CA ASN A 120 17.43 -8.61 -18.98
C ASN A 120 17.10 -7.13 -19.20
N SER A 121 16.20 -6.55 -18.42
CA SER A 121 15.67 -5.20 -18.64
C SER A 121 16.47 -4.11 -17.92
N VAL A 122 17.12 -4.43 -16.80
CA VAL A 122 17.85 -3.47 -15.99
C VAL A 122 19.30 -3.92 -15.79
N THR A 123 20.21 -3.31 -16.55
CA THR A 123 21.65 -3.64 -16.51
C THR A 123 22.45 -2.71 -15.61
N LYS A 124 21.97 -1.46 -15.43
CA LYS A 124 22.64 -0.40 -14.66
C LYS A 124 21.97 -0.21 -13.30
N ARG A 125 22.77 -0.07 -12.24
CA ARG A 125 22.29 0.30 -10.87
C ARG A 125 21.23 -0.68 -10.34
N LEU A 126 21.41 -1.99 -10.57
CA LEU A 126 20.43 -3.03 -10.25
C LEU A 126 20.04 -3.03 -8.77
N ASN A 127 21.00 -2.85 -7.84
CA ASN A 127 20.72 -2.85 -6.41
C ASN A 127 19.72 -1.75 -6.01
N GLU A 128 19.90 -0.55 -6.55
CA GLU A 128 19.00 0.57 -6.28
C GLU A 128 17.60 0.32 -6.83
N PHE A 129 17.51 -0.33 -7.98
CA PHE A 129 16.23 -0.73 -8.57
C PHE A 129 15.50 -1.75 -7.68
N LEU A 130 16.21 -2.76 -7.16
CA LEU A 130 15.64 -3.75 -6.26
C LEU A 130 15.21 -3.14 -4.93
N ILE A 131 16.00 -2.19 -4.40
CA ILE A 131 15.64 -1.41 -3.21
C ILE A 131 14.33 -0.65 -3.46
N ALA A 132 14.21 0.03 -4.60
CA ALA A 132 13.01 0.78 -4.95
C ALA A 132 11.76 -0.13 -5.04
N ILE A 133 11.89 -1.34 -5.60
CA ILE A 133 10.79 -2.32 -5.65
C ILE A 133 10.37 -2.76 -4.24
N LEU A 134 11.32 -3.11 -3.36
CA LEU A 134 11.00 -3.56 -2.00
C LEU A 134 10.37 -2.45 -1.15
N ILE A 135 10.89 -1.22 -1.25
CA ILE A 135 10.28 -0.06 -0.58
C ILE A 135 8.88 0.21 -1.10
N MET A 136 8.67 0.05 -2.40
CA MET A 136 7.36 0.19 -3.01
C MET A 136 6.38 -0.87 -2.50
N GLU A 137 6.82 -2.13 -2.35
CA GLU A 137 6.02 -3.22 -1.75
C GLU A 137 5.58 -2.85 -0.32
N THR A 138 6.48 -2.31 0.51
CA THR A 138 6.17 -1.81 1.86
C THR A 138 5.02 -0.81 1.84
N PHE A 139 5.11 0.21 0.98
CA PHE A 139 4.09 1.26 0.94
C PHE A 139 2.75 0.76 0.41
N MET A 140 2.77 -0.12 -0.61
CA MET A 140 1.55 -0.71 -1.15
C MET A 140 0.80 -1.55 -0.12
N ILE A 141 1.50 -2.41 0.64
CA ILE A 141 0.90 -3.20 1.72
C ILE A 141 0.38 -2.27 2.82
N GLY A 142 1.15 -1.24 3.19
CA GLY A 142 0.75 -0.25 4.19
C GLY A 142 -0.58 0.45 3.84
N VAL A 143 -0.82 0.78 2.57
CA VAL A 143 -2.10 1.36 2.11
C VAL A 143 -3.27 0.41 2.38
N PHE A 144 -3.13 -0.88 2.06
CA PHE A 144 -4.20 -1.86 2.20
C PHE A 144 -4.48 -2.26 3.66
N CYS A 145 -3.53 -2.03 4.56
CA CYS A 145 -3.68 -2.33 5.99
C CYS A 145 -4.14 -1.13 6.81
N SER A 146 -4.08 0.09 6.32
CA SER A 146 -4.30 1.30 7.13
C SER A 146 -5.75 1.47 7.54
N LEU A 147 -5.99 1.67 8.84
CA LEU A 147 -7.28 2.01 9.46
C LEU A 147 -7.33 3.44 10.00
N ASP A 148 -6.28 4.23 9.80
CA ASP A 148 -6.22 5.66 10.10
C ASP A 148 -6.03 6.44 8.80
N LEU A 149 -6.79 7.53 8.61
CA LEU A 149 -6.78 8.32 7.38
C LEU A 149 -5.42 8.98 7.10
N VAL A 150 -4.70 9.39 8.15
CA VAL A 150 -3.38 10.01 7.99
C VAL A 150 -2.33 8.95 7.63
N VAL A 151 -2.38 7.79 8.27
CA VAL A 151 -1.50 6.65 7.96
C VAL A 151 -1.75 6.16 6.54
N PHE A 152 -3.01 6.07 6.13
CA PHE A 152 -3.38 5.76 4.75
C PHE A 152 -2.77 6.77 3.78
N TYR A 153 -2.95 8.07 4.02
CA TYR A 153 -2.41 9.12 3.17
C TYR A 153 -0.88 9.05 3.05
N LEU A 154 -0.20 8.85 4.17
CA LEU A 154 1.26 8.74 4.19
C LEU A 154 1.77 7.58 3.31
N PHE A 155 1.20 6.39 3.45
CA PHE A 155 1.59 5.25 2.62
C PHE A 155 1.19 5.45 1.15
N PHE A 156 0.03 6.04 0.91
CA PHE A 156 -0.50 6.32 -0.42
C PHE A 156 0.39 7.28 -1.21
N GLU A 157 0.93 8.32 -0.56
CA GLU A 157 1.85 9.28 -1.17
C GLU A 157 3.29 8.77 -1.21
N ALA A 158 3.75 8.10 -0.16
CA ALA A 158 5.11 7.59 -0.10
C ALA A 158 5.42 6.62 -1.25
N GLY A 159 4.42 5.85 -1.71
CA GLY A 159 4.56 4.96 -2.87
C GLY A 159 4.87 5.68 -4.19
N LEU A 160 4.60 6.98 -4.30
CA LEU A 160 4.93 7.76 -5.50
C LEU A 160 6.44 7.94 -5.68
N ILE A 161 7.19 8.06 -4.58
CA ILE A 161 8.64 8.34 -4.61
C ILE A 161 9.41 7.19 -5.28
N PRO A 162 9.27 5.92 -4.87
CA PRO A 162 9.95 4.81 -5.55
C PRO A 162 9.53 4.70 -7.02
N MET A 163 8.26 4.91 -7.34
CA MET A 163 7.79 4.80 -8.72
C MET A 163 8.32 5.93 -9.60
N PHE A 164 8.39 7.16 -9.08
CA PHE A 164 9.05 8.28 -9.75
C PHE A 164 10.51 7.97 -10.08
N LEU A 165 11.23 7.37 -9.13
CA LEU A 165 12.63 6.95 -9.33
C LEU A 165 12.74 5.82 -10.36
N ILE A 166 11.85 4.82 -10.31
CA ILE A 166 11.82 3.69 -11.25
C ILE A 166 11.63 4.21 -12.67
N ILE A 167 10.68 5.10 -12.92
CA ILE A 167 10.46 5.69 -14.25
C ILE A 167 11.60 6.62 -14.64
N GLY A 168 12.01 7.51 -13.74
CA GLY A 168 12.98 8.58 -14.04
C GLY A 168 14.41 8.11 -14.28
N ILE A 169 14.84 7.03 -13.62
CA ILE A 169 16.22 6.51 -13.72
C ILE A 169 16.32 5.41 -14.78
N TRP A 170 15.41 4.43 -14.75
CA TRP A 170 15.48 3.22 -15.60
C TRP A 170 14.50 3.22 -16.77
N GLY A 171 13.75 4.30 -16.96
CA GLY A 171 12.82 4.47 -18.06
C GLY A 171 13.50 4.71 -19.43
N GLY A 172 12.66 4.84 -20.45
CA GLY A 172 13.05 5.04 -21.85
C GLY A 172 13.57 6.45 -22.18
N ALA A 173 13.37 6.88 -23.41
CA ALA A 173 13.95 8.12 -23.94
C ALA A 173 13.37 9.39 -23.27
N ARG A 174 12.06 9.44 -23.00
CA ARG A 174 11.37 10.58 -22.40
C ARG A 174 11.08 10.39 -20.90
N ARG A 175 11.84 9.51 -20.24
CA ARG A 175 11.64 9.09 -18.84
C ARG A 175 11.48 10.24 -17.85
N VAL A 176 12.28 11.31 -17.99
CA VAL A 176 12.24 12.48 -17.08
C VAL A 176 10.90 13.18 -17.17
N TYR A 177 10.45 13.49 -18.41
CA TYR A 177 9.16 14.12 -18.63
C TYR A 177 8.01 13.27 -18.08
N SER A 178 8.01 11.97 -18.37
CA SER A 178 6.96 11.04 -17.92
C SER A 178 6.95 10.85 -16.40
N ALA A 179 8.11 10.80 -15.76
CA ALA A 179 8.23 10.73 -14.32
C ALA A 179 7.67 11.98 -13.65
N PHE A 180 8.05 13.17 -14.11
CA PHE A 180 7.52 14.43 -13.57
C PHE A 180 6.02 14.58 -13.83
N LYS A 181 5.54 14.22 -15.01
CA LYS A 181 4.12 14.24 -15.33
C LYS A 181 3.32 13.34 -14.40
N PHE A 182 3.77 12.08 -14.22
CA PHE A 182 3.18 11.14 -13.26
C PHE A 182 3.13 11.74 -11.84
N PHE A 183 4.28 12.21 -11.36
CA PHE A 183 4.40 12.72 -9.99
C PHE A 183 3.52 13.95 -9.74
N LEU A 184 3.57 14.95 -10.64
CA LEU A 184 2.81 16.19 -10.47
C LEU A 184 1.30 15.98 -10.56
N PHE A 185 0.84 15.15 -11.51
CA PHE A 185 -0.60 14.84 -11.62
C PHE A 185 -1.12 14.14 -10.37
N THR A 186 -0.41 13.13 -9.89
CA THR A 186 -0.85 12.37 -8.72
C THR A 186 -0.74 13.18 -7.44
N LEU A 187 0.32 13.96 -7.25
CA LEU A 187 0.49 14.84 -6.11
C LEU A 187 -0.60 15.93 -6.06
N LEU A 188 -0.92 16.56 -7.20
CA LEU A 188 -1.96 17.59 -7.24
C LEU A 188 -3.34 17.03 -6.83
N GLY A 189 -3.65 15.82 -7.29
CA GLY A 189 -4.91 15.15 -6.90
C GLY A 189 -4.95 14.86 -5.39
N SER A 190 -3.86 14.37 -4.82
CA SER A 190 -3.81 13.96 -3.42
C SER A 190 -3.79 15.11 -2.41
N VAL A 191 -3.35 16.31 -2.80
CA VAL A 191 -3.44 17.50 -1.94
C VAL A 191 -4.90 17.79 -1.53
N LEU A 192 -5.86 17.59 -2.42
CA LEU A 192 -7.28 17.76 -2.08
C LEU A 192 -7.75 16.74 -1.03
N MET A 193 -7.28 15.50 -1.12
CA MET A 193 -7.54 14.49 -0.10
C MET A 193 -6.92 14.86 1.25
N LEU A 194 -5.70 15.42 1.27
CA LEU A 194 -5.07 15.90 2.50
C LEU A 194 -5.90 16.99 3.17
N VAL A 195 -6.39 17.97 2.40
CA VAL A 195 -7.27 19.02 2.91
C VAL A 195 -8.55 18.43 3.49
N ALA A 196 -9.12 17.40 2.86
CA ALA A 196 -10.30 16.70 3.37
C ALA A 196 -10.00 16.00 4.70
N ILE A 197 -8.87 15.29 4.82
CA ILE A 197 -8.46 14.61 6.06
C ILE A 197 -8.28 15.60 7.21
N ILE A 198 -7.63 16.74 6.98
CA ILE A 198 -7.48 17.81 7.97
C ILE A 198 -8.85 18.37 8.38
N SER A 199 -9.75 18.56 7.43
CA SER A 199 -11.11 19.04 7.71
C SER A 199 -11.92 18.03 8.52
N ILE A 200 -11.81 16.73 8.24
CA ILE A 200 -12.44 15.66 9.02
C ILE A 200 -11.94 15.70 10.46
N TYR A 201 -10.63 15.79 10.65
CA TYR A 201 -10.05 15.87 11.99
C TYR A 201 -10.55 17.10 12.77
N TRP A 202 -10.68 18.25 12.13
CA TRP A 202 -11.21 19.45 12.78
C TRP A 202 -12.70 19.34 13.17
N ILE A 203 -13.48 18.59 12.41
CA ILE A 203 -14.92 18.41 12.66
C ILE A 203 -15.17 17.33 13.72
N THR A 204 -14.45 16.21 13.65
CA THR A 204 -14.71 14.99 14.44
C THR A 204 -13.75 14.77 15.59
N GLY A 205 -12.55 15.40 15.55
CA GLY A 205 -11.48 15.19 16.53
C GLY A 205 -10.72 13.88 16.37
N THR A 206 -11.01 13.06 15.34
CA THR A 206 -10.37 11.77 15.11
C THR A 206 -10.07 11.54 13.62
N THR A 207 -9.04 10.72 13.35
CA THR A 207 -8.70 10.23 11.99
C THR A 207 -8.90 8.73 11.86
N ASP A 208 -9.33 8.06 12.94
CA ASP A 208 -9.61 6.63 12.97
C ASP A 208 -10.86 6.30 12.18
N VAL A 209 -10.70 5.50 11.14
CA VAL A 209 -11.79 5.14 10.21
C VAL A 209 -12.93 4.41 10.91
N VAL A 210 -12.61 3.54 11.87
CA VAL A 210 -13.63 2.77 12.62
C VAL A 210 -14.49 3.72 13.47
N GLN A 211 -13.86 4.67 14.17
CA GLN A 211 -14.57 5.68 14.95
C GLN A 211 -15.39 6.62 14.05
N LEU A 212 -14.88 6.96 12.89
CA LEU A 212 -15.59 7.81 11.93
C LEU A 212 -16.88 7.15 11.38
N TYR A 213 -16.91 5.82 11.25
CA TYR A 213 -18.13 5.10 10.90
C TYR A 213 -19.20 5.19 12.00
N GLU A 214 -18.80 5.20 13.26
CA GLU A 214 -19.74 5.29 14.40
C GLU A 214 -20.22 6.72 14.62
N LEU A 215 -19.34 7.71 14.53
CA LEU A 215 -19.67 9.11 14.79
C LEU A 215 -20.54 9.73 13.67
N GLY A 216 -20.33 9.31 12.42
CA GLY A 216 -20.93 9.94 11.27
C GLY A 216 -20.42 11.37 11.03
N ILE A 217 -20.53 11.85 9.80
CA ILE A 217 -20.19 13.24 9.43
C ILE A 217 -21.48 13.97 9.04
N ASP A 218 -21.62 15.23 9.45
CA ASP A 218 -22.77 16.05 9.08
C ASP A 218 -22.94 16.12 7.55
N THR A 219 -24.15 15.86 7.09
CA THR A 219 -24.53 15.83 5.66
C THR A 219 -24.12 17.06 4.89
N LYS A 220 -24.04 18.22 5.56
CA LYS A 220 -23.61 19.49 4.99
C LYS A 220 -22.19 19.42 4.40
N TYR A 221 -21.27 18.71 5.04
CA TYR A 221 -19.86 18.62 4.65
C TYR A 221 -19.54 17.37 3.81
N GLN A 222 -20.38 16.34 3.90
CA GLN A 222 -20.13 15.05 3.26
C GLN A 222 -19.85 15.14 1.76
N ASN A 223 -20.64 15.92 1.02
CA ASN A 223 -20.51 16.04 -0.43
C ASN A 223 -19.18 16.70 -0.84
N LEU A 224 -18.73 17.71 -0.08
CA LEU A 224 -17.46 18.39 -0.36
C LEU A 224 -16.26 17.49 -0.04
N LEU A 225 -16.30 16.83 1.10
CA LEU A 225 -15.27 15.91 1.52
C LEU A 225 -15.17 14.72 0.55
N TRP A 226 -16.31 14.16 0.17
CA TRP A 226 -16.37 13.08 -0.81
C TRP A 226 -15.76 13.52 -2.16
N LEU A 227 -16.10 14.72 -2.66
CA LEU A 227 -15.54 15.22 -3.91
C LEU A 227 -14.02 15.38 -3.83
N ALA A 228 -13.49 15.80 -2.68
CA ALA A 228 -12.05 15.94 -2.47
C ALA A 228 -11.33 14.57 -2.46
N PHE A 229 -11.88 13.54 -1.80
CA PHE A 229 -11.38 12.16 -1.88
C PHE A 229 -11.50 11.60 -3.29
N PHE A 230 -12.69 11.77 -3.91
CA PHE A 230 -12.95 11.30 -5.26
C PHE A 230 -11.99 11.91 -6.29
N SER A 231 -11.64 13.18 -6.19
CA SER A 231 -10.70 13.83 -7.10
C SER A 231 -9.31 13.18 -7.02
N SER A 232 -8.84 12.86 -5.82
CA SER A 232 -7.57 12.13 -5.65
C SER A 232 -7.61 10.74 -6.25
N PHE A 233 -8.67 9.99 -5.97
CA PHE A 233 -8.83 8.64 -6.52
C PHE A 233 -9.04 8.66 -8.04
N ALA A 234 -9.76 9.64 -8.59
CA ALA A 234 -9.98 9.80 -10.02
C ALA A 234 -8.67 10.08 -10.79
N VAL A 235 -7.78 10.88 -10.22
CA VAL A 235 -6.45 11.13 -10.80
C VAL A 235 -5.62 9.86 -10.79
N LYS A 236 -5.60 9.13 -9.69
CA LYS A 236 -4.76 7.93 -9.54
C LYS A 236 -5.33 6.70 -10.27
N THR A 237 -6.68 6.57 -10.39
CA THR A 237 -7.37 5.51 -11.19
C THR A 237 -7.43 5.85 -12.68
N PRO A 238 -6.73 6.81 -13.17
CA PRO A 238 -6.79 7.65 -14.36
C PRO A 238 -8.17 7.72 -15.04
N MET A 239 -9.10 8.42 -14.40
CA MET A 239 -10.40 8.68 -15.02
C MET A 239 -10.29 9.84 -16.02
N TRP A 240 -11.15 9.82 -17.03
CA TRP A 240 -11.25 10.97 -17.93
C TRP A 240 -11.78 12.20 -17.14
N PRO A 241 -11.19 13.41 -17.29
CA PRO A 241 -10.14 13.86 -18.23
C PRO A 241 -8.70 13.83 -17.67
N VAL A 242 -8.48 13.37 -16.44
CA VAL A 242 -7.18 13.43 -15.73
C VAL A 242 -6.27 12.21 -15.96
N HIS A 243 -6.50 11.45 -17.02
CA HIS A 243 -5.81 10.18 -17.32
C HIS A 243 -4.52 10.32 -18.14
N THR A 244 -4.19 11.52 -18.62
CA THR A 244 -3.13 11.71 -19.63
C THR A 244 -1.71 11.38 -19.14
N TRP A 245 -1.50 11.22 -17.86
CA TRP A 245 -0.22 10.82 -17.28
C TRP A 245 0.07 9.32 -17.46
N LEU A 246 -0.98 8.49 -17.47
CA LEU A 246 -0.84 7.03 -17.48
C LEU A 246 -0.18 6.48 -18.74
N PRO A 247 -0.60 6.85 -19.98
CA PRO A 247 0.06 6.36 -21.19
C PRO A 247 1.56 6.70 -21.23
N ASP A 248 1.92 7.94 -20.88
CA ASP A 248 3.32 8.37 -20.86
C ASP A 248 4.14 7.61 -19.83
N ALA A 249 3.60 7.41 -18.61
CA ALA A 249 4.26 6.67 -17.56
C ALA A 249 4.46 5.18 -17.95
N HIS A 250 3.45 4.53 -18.54
CA HIS A 250 3.52 3.12 -18.94
C HIS A 250 4.49 2.86 -20.09
N VAL A 251 4.52 3.72 -21.08
CA VAL A 251 5.41 3.56 -22.24
C VAL A 251 6.88 3.71 -21.83
N GLU A 252 7.16 4.62 -20.91
CA GLU A 252 8.54 4.91 -20.52
C GLU A 252 9.03 4.02 -19.38
N ALA A 253 8.15 3.48 -18.52
CA ALA A 253 8.57 2.67 -17.39
C ALA A 253 9.22 1.34 -17.84
N PRO A 254 10.23 0.82 -17.11
CA PRO A 254 10.73 -0.52 -17.34
C PRO A 254 9.63 -1.56 -17.07
N THR A 255 9.69 -2.73 -17.72
CA THR A 255 8.64 -3.76 -17.67
C THR A 255 8.15 -4.07 -16.26
N ALA A 256 9.07 -4.29 -15.31
CA ALA A 256 8.70 -4.54 -13.91
C ALA A 256 7.97 -3.35 -13.26
N GLY A 257 8.39 -2.11 -13.59
CA GLY A 257 7.72 -0.89 -13.12
C GLY A 257 6.31 -0.76 -13.70
N SER A 258 6.13 -1.02 -15.01
CA SER A 258 4.82 -1.00 -15.65
C SER A 258 3.86 -2.05 -15.08
N VAL A 259 4.38 -3.25 -14.74
CA VAL A 259 3.57 -4.30 -14.09
C VAL A 259 3.10 -3.85 -12.71
N LEU A 260 3.99 -3.30 -11.87
CA LEU A 260 3.63 -2.80 -10.53
C LEU A 260 2.65 -1.62 -10.61
N LEU A 261 2.86 -0.70 -11.57
CA LEU A 261 1.95 0.42 -11.80
C LEU A 261 0.54 -0.07 -12.14
N ALA A 262 0.41 -0.97 -13.13
CA ALA A 262 -0.89 -1.46 -13.60
C ALA A 262 -1.56 -2.41 -12.60
N ALA A 263 -0.80 -3.31 -12.00
CA ALA A 263 -1.36 -4.36 -11.17
C ALA A 263 -1.82 -3.87 -9.79
N ILE A 264 -1.11 -2.90 -9.19
CA ILE A 264 -1.31 -2.55 -7.78
C ILE A 264 -1.56 -1.05 -7.59
N LEU A 265 -0.69 -0.16 -8.11
CA LEU A 265 -0.80 1.28 -7.87
C LEU A 265 -2.15 1.87 -8.27
N LEU A 266 -2.68 1.46 -9.43
CA LEU A 266 -4.02 1.89 -9.86
C LEU A 266 -5.12 1.34 -8.94
N LYS A 267 -4.95 0.11 -8.44
CA LYS A 267 -5.93 -0.55 -7.57
C LYS A 267 -5.98 0.02 -6.16
N MET A 268 -4.91 0.66 -5.68
CA MET A 268 -4.94 1.36 -4.39
C MET A 268 -6.00 2.47 -4.36
N ALA A 269 -6.17 3.19 -5.47
CA ALA A 269 -7.22 4.21 -5.57
C ALA A 269 -8.63 3.58 -5.67
N GLY A 270 -8.77 2.46 -6.38
CA GLY A 270 -10.01 1.68 -6.41
C GLY A 270 -10.38 1.15 -5.02
N TYR A 271 -9.42 0.57 -4.29
CA TYR A 271 -9.61 0.16 -2.90
C TYR A 271 -10.02 1.33 -2.02
N GLY A 272 -9.31 2.46 -2.08
CA GLY A 272 -9.65 3.65 -1.32
C GLY A 272 -11.05 4.18 -1.65
N SER A 273 -11.45 4.17 -2.93
CA SER A 273 -12.79 4.61 -3.32
C SER A 273 -13.89 3.72 -2.75
N VAL A 274 -13.69 2.40 -2.65
CA VAL A 274 -14.65 1.49 -2.05
C VAL A 274 -14.66 1.62 -0.54
N SER A 275 -13.51 1.54 0.12
CA SER A 275 -13.42 1.52 1.59
C SER A 275 -13.81 2.86 2.23
N TYR A 276 -13.51 4.00 1.60
CA TYR A 276 -13.81 5.31 2.19
C TYR A 276 -15.08 5.98 1.67
N THR A 277 -15.76 5.46 0.64
CA THR A 277 -17.08 5.96 0.23
C THR A 277 -18.14 5.64 1.28
N HIS A 278 -17.98 4.59 2.06
CA HIS A 278 -18.89 4.26 3.16
C HIS A 278 -18.88 5.28 4.31
N LEU A 279 -17.89 6.17 4.40
CA LEU A 279 -17.94 7.34 5.30
C LEU A 279 -19.12 8.29 4.96
N ARG A 280 -19.70 8.17 3.76
CA ARG A 280 -20.89 8.89 3.33
C ARG A 280 -22.19 8.16 3.68
N ALA A 281 -22.15 6.85 3.78
CA ALA A 281 -23.33 6.03 3.88
C ALA A 281 -23.65 5.70 5.33
N HIS A 282 -24.30 6.60 6.07
CA HIS A 282 -25.38 6.19 6.94
C HIS A 282 -26.61 5.87 6.05
N GLU A 283 -26.42 5.01 5.07
CA GLU A 283 -27.55 4.28 4.55
C GLU A 283 -27.95 3.30 5.63
N THR A 284 -28.93 3.70 6.41
CA THR A 284 -29.76 2.81 7.20
C THR A 284 -30.31 1.78 6.23
N THR A 285 -29.57 0.71 5.99
CA THR A 285 -30.09 -0.52 5.44
C THR A 285 -30.94 -1.15 6.54
N ASN A 286 -32.16 -0.67 6.64
CA ASN A 286 -33.25 -1.46 7.16
C ASN A 286 -33.51 -2.56 6.12
N TYR A 287 -32.78 -3.67 6.24
CA TYR A 287 -33.12 -4.96 5.69
C TYR A 287 -33.06 -6.00 6.80
#